data_cebb140f0d998dcf434889da78aa584d
#
_entry.id   cebb140f0d998dcf434889da78aa584d
#
_cell.length_a   1.000
_cell.length_b   1.000
_cell.length_c   1.000
_cell.angle_alpha   90.00
_cell.angle_beta   90.00
_cell.angle_gamma   90.00
#
_symmetry.space_group_name_H-M   'P 1'
#
loop_
_entity.id
_entity.type
_entity.pdbx_description
1 polymer ?
#
loop_
_entity_poly.entity_id
_entity_poly.type
_entity_poly.pdbx_seq_one_letter_code
_entity_poly.pdbx_strand_id
1 'polypeptide(L)' 'MERWVEETLHDGFRVRLKADEVLFDSQTDHQHLIIFENGDFGRVMMLDGVVQVSTKDEFIYHE' A
#
# COMPACT_ATOMS: atom_id res chain seq x y z
N MET A 1 -12.33 -12.95 -3.30
CA MET A 1 -11.07 -13.11 -3.96
C MET A 1 -10.03 -12.26 -3.27
N GLU A 2 -8.86 -12.77 -3.08
CA GLU A 2 -7.85 -12.03 -2.37
C GLU A 2 -7.12 -11.10 -3.28
N ARG A 3 -6.70 -9.97 -2.76
CA ARG A 3 -5.91 -9.05 -3.51
C ARG A 3 -4.70 -8.66 -2.68
N TRP A 4 -3.53 -8.72 -3.27
CA TRP A 4 -2.30 -8.38 -2.60
C TRP A 4 -1.66 -7.21 -3.30
N VAL A 5 -1.13 -6.28 -2.53
CA VAL A 5 -0.47 -5.11 -3.07
C VAL A 5 1.00 -5.23 -2.71
N GLU A 6 1.85 -5.07 -3.69
CA GLU A 6 3.27 -5.32 -3.48
C GLU A 6 4.07 -4.04 -3.55
N GLU A 7 5.03 -3.89 -2.65
CA GLU A 7 5.92 -2.77 -2.70
C GLU A 7 7.32 -3.30 -2.85
N THR A 8 8.08 -2.83 -3.82
CA THR A 8 9.46 -3.25 -4.02
C THR A 8 10.36 -2.24 -3.35
N LEU A 9 11.10 -2.67 -2.35
CA LEU A 9 11.96 -1.78 -1.63
C LEU A 9 13.37 -1.78 -2.22
N HIS A 10 13.83 -2.95 -2.63
CA HIS A 10 15.12 -3.07 -3.28
C HIS A 10 15.01 -4.19 -4.27
N ASP A 11 16.00 -4.36 -5.11
CA ASP A 11 15.95 -5.43 -6.07
C ASP A 11 15.72 -6.77 -5.42
N GLY A 12 16.24 -7.01 -4.27
CA GLY A 12 16.09 -8.29 -3.61
C GLY A 12 15.12 -8.28 -2.47
N PHE A 13 14.32 -7.25 -2.30
CA PHE A 13 13.46 -7.17 -1.14
C PHE A 13 12.13 -6.53 -1.48
N ARG A 14 11.08 -7.26 -1.29
CA ARG A 14 9.73 -6.78 -1.53
C ARG A 14 8.85 -7.17 -0.39
N VAL A 15 7.78 -6.43 -0.19
CA VAL A 15 6.77 -6.80 0.79
C VAL A 15 5.42 -6.79 0.12
N ARG A 16 4.51 -7.59 0.61
CA ARG A 16 3.15 -7.61 0.12
C ARG A 16 2.21 -7.37 1.25
N LEU A 17 1.18 -6.61 1.01
CA LEU A 17 0.14 -6.35 1.99
C LEU A 17 -1.19 -6.79 1.41
N LYS A 18 -1.96 -7.53 2.19
CA LYS A 18 -3.24 -8.00 1.72
C LYS A 18 -4.24 -6.86 1.78
N ALA A 19 -4.91 -6.60 0.69
CA ALA A 19 -5.93 -5.55 0.64
C ALA A 19 -7.26 -6.21 0.92
N ASP A 20 -7.72 -6.13 2.17
CA ASP A 20 -8.99 -6.73 2.51
C ASP A 20 -10.13 -6.00 1.84
N GLU A 21 -10.00 -4.70 1.68
CA GLU A 21 -11.00 -3.94 0.99
C GLU A 21 -10.33 -2.75 0.34
N VAL A 22 -10.53 -2.54 -0.94
CA VAL A 22 -9.94 -1.41 -1.63
C VAL A 22 -10.92 -0.27 -1.55
N LEU A 23 -10.53 0.83 -0.92
CA LEU A 23 -11.40 1.96 -0.74
C LEU A 23 -11.28 2.96 -1.87
N PHE A 24 -10.13 3.06 -2.48
CA PHE A 24 -9.94 4.03 -3.53
C PHE A 24 -8.79 3.56 -4.41
N ASP A 25 -8.94 3.66 -5.71
CA ASP A 25 -7.91 3.21 -6.62
C ASP A 25 -8.00 4.11 -7.84
N SER A 26 -7.04 4.98 -8.04
CA SER A 26 -7.06 5.92 -9.13
C SER A 26 -5.70 5.97 -9.78
N GLN A 27 -5.69 5.90 -11.08
CA GLN A 27 -4.45 5.96 -11.81
C GLN A 27 -4.53 7.03 -12.87
N THR A 28 -3.51 7.87 -12.92
CA THR A 28 -3.44 8.88 -13.97
C THR A 28 -2.24 8.57 -14.81
N ASP A 29 -1.93 9.44 -15.76
CA ASP A 29 -0.77 9.23 -16.59
C ASP A 29 0.50 9.33 -15.79
N HIS A 30 0.47 10.00 -14.65
CA HIS A 30 1.68 10.28 -13.90
C HIS A 30 1.75 9.56 -12.58
N GLN A 31 0.66 9.07 -12.04
CA GLN A 31 0.76 8.43 -10.74
C GLN A 31 -0.42 7.51 -10.47
N HIS A 32 -0.22 6.61 -9.54
CA HIS A 32 -1.25 5.65 -9.15
C HIS A 32 -1.40 5.73 -7.64
N LEU A 33 -2.61 6.02 -7.19
CA LEU A 33 -2.90 6.12 -5.77
C LEU A 33 -3.88 5.04 -5.40
N ILE A 34 -3.59 4.25 -4.38
CA ILE A 34 -4.51 3.24 -3.93
C ILE A 34 -4.62 3.31 -2.42
N ILE A 35 -5.82 3.22 -1.90
CA ILE A 35 -6.08 3.22 -0.47
C ILE A 35 -6.87 1.96 -0.16
N PHE A 36 -6.43 1.20 0.80
CA PHE A 36 -7.08 -0.05 1.11
C PHE A 36 -6.99 -0.36 2.60
N GLU A 37 -7.80 -1.32 3.04
CA GLU A 37 -7.79 -1.75 4.42
C GLU A 37 -6.97 -3.02 4.54
N ASN A 38 -6.15 -3.09 5.56
CA ASN A 38 -5.34 -4.27 5.84
C ASN A 38 -5.57 -4.66 7.28
N GLY A 39 -5.71 -5.94 7.55
CA GLY A 39 -6.06 -6.39 8.88
C GLY A 39 -5.00 -6.09 9.93
N ASP A 40 -3.75 -5.99 9.53
CA ASP A 40 -2.68 -5.75 10.48
C ASP A 40 -2.32 -4.28 10.61
N PHE A 41 -2.38 -3.54 9.53
CA PHE A 41 -1.93 -2.15 9.53
C PHE A 41 -3.05 -1.13 9.43
N GLY A 42 -4.28 -1.58 9.28
CA GLY A 42 -5.41 -0.66 9.19
C GLY A 42 -5.52 -0.09 7.79
N ARG A 43 -5.79 1.19 7.69
CA ARG A 43 -5.96 1.78 6.38
C ARG A 43 -4.59 2.17 5.84
N VAL A 44 -4.28 1.75 4.66
CA VAL A 44 -2.97 1.94 4.04
C VAL A 44 -3.13 2.75 2.77
N MET A 45 -2.28 3.74 2.58
CA MET A 45 -2.27 4.52 1.36
C MET A 45 -0.94 4.30 0.67
N MET A 46 -0.99 3.91 -0.59
CA MET A 46 0.20 3.72 -1.39
C MET A 46 0.17 4.65 -2.60
N LEU A 47 1.30 5.26 -2.92
CA LEU A 47 1.41 6.13 -4.05
C LEU A 47 2.51 5.59 -4.92
N ASP A 48 2.20 5.25 -6.16
CA ASP A 48 3.15 4.72 -7.12
C ASP A 48 3.88 3.49 -6.57
N GLY A 49 3.15 2.67 -5.83
CA GLY A 49 3.73 1.43 -5.33
C GLY A 49 4.53 1.58 -4.04
N VAL A 50 4.49 2.76 -3.41
CA VAL A 50 5.23 2.98 -2.19
C VAL A 50 4.24 3.31 -1.06
N VAL A 51 4.35 2.62 0.05
CA VAL A 51 3.45 2.85 1.18
C VAL A 51 3.76 4.21 1.79
N GLN A 52 2.75 5.05 1.92
CA GLN A 52 2.94 6.38 2.46
C GLN A 52 2.53 6.46 3.92
N VAL A 53 1.43 5.81 4.28
CA VAL A 53 0.93 5.96 5.62
C VAL A 53 0.07 4.77 5.99
N SER A 54 -0.02 4.46 7.26
CA SER A 54 -0.88 3.42 7.76
C SER A 54 -1.48 3.92 9.04
N THR A 55 -2.77 3.71 9.24
CA THR A 55 -3.43 4.30 10.38
C THR A 55 -3.14 3.55 11.66
N LYS A 56 -2.79 2.25 11.59
CA LYS A 56 -2.61 1.53 12.79
C LYS A 56 -1.19 1.61 13.27
N ASP A 57 -0.24 1.72 12.41
CA ASP A 57 1.09 1.78 12.80
C ASP A 57 1.66 2.97 12.19
N GLU A 58 1.67 4.09 12.87
CA GLU A 58 1.99 5.24 12.20
C GLU A 58 3.34 5.34 11.83
N PHE A 59 4.28 4.53 12.22
CA PHE A 59 5.51 4.80 11.81
C PHE A 59 5.68 3.99 10.69
N ILE A 60 5.63 4.21 9.65
CA ILE A 60 5.87 3.58 8.52
C ILE A 60 7.08 3.95 8.12
N TYR A 61 7.87 3.29 7.71
CA TYR A 61 9.03 3.66 7.32
C TYR A 61 9.05 4.45 6.23
N HIS A 62 9.87 5.29 6.15
CA HIS A 62 9.93 5.96 4.98
C HIS A 62 11.29 6.06 4.68
N GLU A 63 11.64 6.09 3.65
CA GLU A 63 12.90 6.15 3.25
C GLU A 63 13.14 7.08 2.62
#